data_000ea299c7444fa9ffa2a2a57d4c0a76
#
_entry.id   000ea299c7444fa9ffa2a2a57d4c0a76
#
_cell.length_a   1.000
_cell.length_b   1.000
_cell.length_c   1.000
_cell.angle_alpha   90.00
_cell.angle_beta   90.00
_cell.angle_gamma   90.00
#
_symmetry.space_group_name_H-M   'P 1'
#
loop_
_entity.id
_entity.type
_entity.pdbx_description
1 polymer ?
#
loop_
_entity_poly.entity_id
_entity_poly.type
_entity_poly.pdbx_seq_one_letter_code
_entity_poly.pdbx_strand_id
1 'polypeptide(L)'
;THNDVTTAGSRAPASISHIFNNYMADENFGDVMPYRGKGWMLSSQKQLLPSSKFGLSTEAQKTYPYVYIDGDGTEHYFQKKSDGTMNDEDGMDLTLTVPKTTDNAYYKINDEKNNLMYFNVAGGFARSLDSNGNQIANYYAAANNPKIWKVTDGAGHAVILSPTSDGKTIQKITDSAGRVTTYTWNDDDRLTTITYSDGKKTQFTYDSE
;
A
#
# COMPACT_ATOMS: atom_id res chain seq x y z
N THR A 1 -9.31 10.84 2.49
CA THR A 1 -9.37 9.39 2.80
C THR A 1 -10.81 8.98 2.93
N HIS A 2 -11.16 7.86 2.31
CA HIS A 2 -12.47 7.26 2.39
C HIS A 2 -12.35 5.79 2.81
N ASN A 3 -12.93 5.41 3.97
CA ASN A 3 -12.90 4.03 4.44
C ASN A 3 -13.97 3.21 3.72
N ASP A 4 -13.56 2.22 2.95
CA ASP A 4 -14.45 1.40 2.12
C ASP A 4 -14.93 0.15 2.84
N VAL A 5 -13.99 -0.55 3.50
CA VAL A 5 -14.26 -1.83 4.17
C VAL A 5 -13.38 -1.94 5.40
N THR A 6 -13.98 -2.34 6.52
CA THR A 6 -13.27 -2.77 7.73
C THR A 6 -13.75 -4.17 8.10
N THR A 7 -12.81 -5.09 8.35
CA THR A 7 -13.16 -6.43 8.83
C THR A 7 -13.69 -6.38 10.26
N ALA A 8 -14.58 -7.30 10.60
CA ALA A 8 -15.20 -7.36 11.92
C ALA A 8 -14.31 -8.02 12.99
N GLY A 9 -13.06 -8.37 12.65
CA GLY A 9 -12.13 -9.05 13.53
C GLY A 9 -11.69 -8.18 14.72
N SER A 10 -11.67 -8.75 15.92
CA SER A 10 -11.14 -8.09 17.12
C SER A 10 -9.62 -8.13 17.22
N ARG A 11 -8.96 -8.96 16.40
CA ARG A 11 -7.50 -9.11 16.34
C ARG A 11 -6.98 -8.47 15.08
N ALA A 12 -6.28 -7.34 15.20
CA ALA A 12 -5.72 -6.58 14.08
C ALA A 12 -6.73 -6.47 12.90
N PRO A 13 -7.83 -5.73 13.05
CA PRO A 13 -8.81 -5.57 11.97
C PRO A 13 -8.14 -4.96 10.75
N ALA A 14 -8.40 -5.49 9.56
CA ALA A 14 -7.94 -4.89 8.31
C ALA A 14 -8.93 -3.83 7.86
N SER A 15 -8.45 -2.62 7.63
CA SER A 15 -9.21 -1.52 7.04
C SER A 15 -8.64 -1.19 5.67
N ILE A 16 -9.50 -1.19 4.65
CA ILE A 16 -9.14 -0.82 3.28
C ILE A 16 -9.86 0.46 2.95
N SER A 17 -9.10 1.46 2.56
CA SER A 17 -9.59 2.79 2.22
C SER A 17 -9.05 3.21 0.86
N HIS A 18 -9.87 3.93 0.09
CA HIS A 18 -9.35 4.76 -1.00
C HIS A 18 -8.88 6.11 -0.45
N ILE A 19 -7.69 6.48 -0.87
CA ILE A 19 -7.04 7.72 -0.46
C ILE A 19 -6.76 8.53 -1.72
N PHE A 20 -7.17 9.78 -1.71
CA PHE A 20 -6.81 10.75 -2.74
C PHE A 20 -5.63 11.59 -2.25
N ASN A 21 -4.57 11.59 -3.06
CA ASN A 21 -3.41 12.43 -2.86
C ASN A 21 -3.10 13.15 -4.19
N ASN A 22 -3.34 14.46 -4.23
CA ASN A 22 -3.20 15.24 -5.46
C ASN A 22 -1.76 15.25 -6.00
N TYR A 23 -0.76 15.20 -5.12
CA TYR A 23 0.65 15.08 -5.51
C TYR A 23 0.89 13.85 -6.40
N MET A 24 0.24 12.73 -6.08
CA MET A 24 0.35 11.49 -6.87
C MET A 24 -0.43 11.54 -8.19
N ALA A 25 -1.26 12.56 -8.44
CA ALA A 25 -2.00 12.68 -9.69
C ALA A 25 -1.10 13.02 -10.88
N ASP A 26 -0.04 13.78 -10.62
CA ASP A 26 0.89 14.28 -11.65
C ASP A 26 2.14 13.40 -11.80
N GLU A 27 2.44 12.57 -10.80
CA GLU A 27 3.62 11.72 -10.81
C GLU A 27 3.40 10.41 -11.59
N ASN A 28 4.40 10.02 -12.37
CA ASN A 28 4.34 8.79 -13.19
C ASN A 28 4.70 7.54 -12.36
N PHE A 29 3.93 7.30 -11.29
CA PHE A 29 4.11 6.11 -10.44
C PHE A 29 3.52 4.82 -11.05
N GLY A 30 3.05 4.85 -12.30
CA GLY A 30 2.26 3.80 -12.93
C GLY A 30 2.86 2.39 -12.91
N ASP A 31 4.19 2.29 -13.02
CA ASP A 31 4.91 1.00 -12.97
C ASP A 31 5.20 0.52 -11.54
N VAL A 32 5.03 1.41 -10.56
CA VAL A 32 5.49 1.21 -9.19
C VAL A 32 4.35 0.82 -8.27
N MET A 33 3.16 1.37 -8.50
CA MET A 33 1.98 1.15 -7.66
C MET A 33 0.80 0.62 -8.50
N PRO A 34 0.47 -0.66 -8.40
CA PRO A 34 -0.69 -1.24 -9.08
C PRO A 34 -2.01 -0.73 -8.50
N TYR A 35 -3.08 -0.84 -9.27
CA TYR A 35 -4.45 -0.44 -8.90
C TYR A 35 -4.58 1.03 -8.52
N ARG A 36 -3.81 1.86 -9.16
CA ARG A 36 -3.81 3.28 -8.94
C ARG A 36 -4.67 3.98 -9.99
N GLY A 37 -5.66 4.74 -9.52
CA GLY A 37 -6.30 5.77 -10.32
C GLY A 37 -5.49 7.08 -10.27
N LYS A 38 -5.83 8.06 -11.09
CA LYS A 38 -5.18 9.38 -11.10
C LYS A 38 -5.37 10.06 -9.73
N GLY A 39 -4.31 10.07 -8.93
CA GLY A 39 -4.29 10.55 -7.54
C GLY A 39 -4.94 9.62 -6.50
N TRP A 40 -5.48 8.48 -6.90
CA TRP A 40 -6.12 7.53 -6.00
C TRP A 40 -5.29 6.28 -5.75
N MET A 41 -5.26 5.82 -4.52
CA MET A 41 -4.60 4.58 -4.11
C MET A 41 -5.39 3.87 -3.00
N LEU A 42 -5.09 2.60 -2.78
CA LEU A 42 -5.58 1.84 -1.62
C LEU A 42 -4.60 1.94 -0.46
N SER A 43 -5.10 2.15 0.76
CA SER A 43 -4.29 2.20 1.99
C SER A 43 -3.46 0.93 2.24
N SER A 44 -3.86 -0.20 1.66
CA SER A 44 -3.13 -1.47 1.73
C SER A 44 -1.95 -1.56 0.74
N GLN A 45 -1.78 -0.59 -0.16
CA GLN A 45 -0.75 -0.59 -1.21
C GLN A 45 0.54 0.11 -0.78
N LYS A 46 0.96 -0.08 0.45
CA LYS A 46 2.28 0.40 0.92
C LYS A 46 3.39 -0.25 0.13
N GLN A 47 4.48 0.49 -0.12
CA GLN A 47 5.62 -0.01 -0.89
C GLN A 47 6.95 0.42 -0.30
N LEU A 48 7.98 -0.40 -0.48
CA LEU A 48 9.36 -0.07 -0.20
C LEU A 48 10.18 -0.26 -1.48
N LEU A 49 10.73 0.80 -2.02
CA LEU A 49 11.37 0.82 -3.33
C LEU A 49 12.77 1.39 -3.27
N PRO A 50 13.66 0.97 -4.20
CA PRO A 50 14.94 1.65 -4.37
C PRO A 50 14.72 3.12 -4.75
N SER A 51 15.49 4.03 -4.15
CA SER A 51 15.37 5.47 -4.39
C SER A 51 15.72 5.89 -5.84
N SER A 52 16.36 5.01 -6.61
CA SER A 52 16.56 5.19 -8.05
C SER A 52 15.26 5.32 -8.86
N LYS A 53 14.12 4.88 -8.30
CA LYS A 53 12.79 5.02 -8.91
C LYS A 53 12.20 6.44 -8.75
N PHE A 54 12.80 7.28 -7.91
CA PHE A 54 12.29 8.60 -7.52
C PHE A 54 13.12 9.75 -8.10
N GLY A 55 13.91 9.50 -9.15
CA GLY A 55 14.69 10.54 -9.82
C GLY A 55 15.84 11.15 -9.00
N LEU A 56 16.21 10.56 -7.87
CA LEU A 56 17.31 11.03 -7.05
C LEU A 56 18.65 10.93 -7.80
N SER A 57 19.55 11.90 -7.56
CA SER A 57 20.92 11.83 -8.07
C SER A 57 21.64 10.60 -7.51
N THR A 58 22.66 10.11 -8.24
CA THR A 58 23.46 8.95 -7.79
C THR A 58 24.07 9.15 -6.40
N GLU A 59 24.43 10.38 -6.04
CA GLU A 59 24.99 10.68 -4.72
C GLU A 59 23.91 10.64 -3.64
N ALA A 60 22.72 11.20 -3.92
CA ALA A 60 21.57 11.12 -3.01
C ALA A 60 21.11 9.67 -2.78
N GLN A 61 21.15 8.80 -3.81
CA GLN A 61 20.84 7.38 -3.69
C GLN A 61 21.79 6.61 -2.75
N LYS A 62 23.06 7.04 -2.63
CA LYS A 62 23.98 6.44 -1.65
C LYS A 62 23.62 6.78 -0.21
N THR A 63 23.12 8.00 0.00
CA THR A 63 22.69 8.48 1.31
C THR A 63 21.32 7.93 1.68
N TYR A 64 20.39 7.92 0.70
CA TYR A 64 19.00 7.48 0.83
C TYR A 64 18.69 6.34 -0.15
N PRO A 65 19.14 5.11 0.11
CA PRO A 65 19.01 4.01 -0.85
C PRO A 65 17.60 3.49 -1.04
N TYR A 66 16.69 3.74 -0.10
CA TYR A 66 15.31 3.25 -0.13
C TYR A 66 14.31 4.34 0.25
N VAL A 67 13.12 4.25 -0.37
CA VAL A 67 11.94 5.07 -0.06
C VAL A 67 10.78 4.15 0.31
N TYR A 68 10.16 4.41 1.43
CA TYR A 68 8.93 3.78 1.87
C TYR A 68 7.76 4.70 1.51
N ILE A 69 6.82 4.19 0.73
CA ILE A 69 5.54 4.84 0.45
C ILE A 69 4.51 4.24 1.40
N ASP A 70 3.96 5.05 2.27
CA ASP A 70 2.98 4.60 3.24
C ASP A 70 1.55 4.48 2.66
N GLY A 71 0.56 4.21 3.54
CA GLY A 71 -0.81 3.97 3.12
C GLY A 71 -1.55 5.20 2.60
N ASP A 72 -1.04 6.41 2.75
CA ASP A 72 -1.61 7.65 2.21
C ASP A 72 -0.79 8.24 1.05
N GLY A 73 0.28 7.55 0.66
CA GLY A 73 1.15 7.95 -0.44
C GLY A 73 2.30 8.87 -0.03
N THR A 74 2.50 9.11 1.27
CA THR A 74 3.65 9.89 1.74
C THR A 74 4.93 9.09 1.56
N GLU A 75 5.97 9.75 1.07
CA GLU A 75 7.29 9.19 0.87
C GLU A 75 8.16 9.41 2.10
N HIS A 76 8.77 8.35 2.61
CA HIS A 76 9.70 8.36 3.74
C HIS A 76 11.06 7.83 3.29
N TYR A 77 12.07 8.66 3.33
CA TYR A 77 13.41 8.34 2.87
C TYR A 77 14.25 7.70 3.98
N PHE A 78 14.84 6.54 3.71
CA PHE A 78 15.71 5.86 4.66
C PHE A 78 17.16 6.28 4.49
N GLN A 79 17.69 7.01 5.46
CA GLN A 79 19.09 7.41 5.50
C GLN A 79 19.98 6.26 5.96
N LYS A 80 20.99 5.93 5.17
CA LYS A 80 22.03 4.98 5.54
C LYS A 80 23.05 5.65 6.45
N LYS A 81 23.23 5.11 7.65
CA LYS A 81 24.23 5.55 8.63
C LYS A 81 25.60 4.91 8.37
N SER A 82 26.66 5.46 8.99
CA SER A 82 28.03 4.94 8.86
C SER A 82 28.21 3.51 9.38
N ASP A 83 27.40 3.08 10.33
CA ASP A 83 27.37 1.72 10.87
C ASP A 83 26.55 0.74 10.01
N GLY A 84 25.96 1.24 8.90
CA GLY A 84 25.15 0.46 7.97
C GLY A 84 23.67 0.35 8.34
N THR A 85 23.23 0.91 9.47
CA THR A 85 21.81 0.99 9.82
C THR A 85 21.07 1.96 8.87
N MET A 86 19.78 1.77 8.71
CA MET A 86 18.94 2.63 7.87
C MET A 86 17.74 3.10 8.70
N ASN A 87 17.65 4.41 8.91
CA ASN A 87 16.56 5.04 9.65
C ASN A 87 15.85 6.06 8.76
N ASP A 88 14.55 6.25 8.98
CA ASP A 88 13.83 7.32 8.32
C ASP A 88 14.40 8.69 8.70
N GLU A 89 14.22 9.68 7.83
CA GLU A 89 14.67 11.06 8.09
C GLU A 89 13.58 11.95 8.69
N ASP A 90 12.34 11.48 8.68
CA ASP A 90 11.16 12.28 9.05
C ASP A 90 10.86 12.26 10.55
N GLY A 91 11.62 11.47 11.34
CA GLY A 91 11.43 11.33 12.77
C GLY A 91 10.24 10.45 13.17
N MET A 92 9.87 9.50 12.32
CA MET A 92 8.88 8.46 12.64
C MET A 92 9.48 7.29 13.43
N ASP A 93 10.79 7.34 13.71
CA ASP A 93 11.55 6.31 14.43
C ASP A 93 11.46 4.91 13.77
N LEU A 94 11.46 4.90 12.43
CA LEU A 94 11.46 3.69 11.63
C LEU A 94 12.88 3.21 11.36
N THR A 95 13.08 1.89 11.49
CA THR A 95 14.35 1.23 11.12
C THR A 95 14.12 0.21 10.03
N LEU A 96 14.87 0.32 8.93
CA LEU A 96 14.82 -0.61 7.80
C LEU A 96 15.93 -1.65 7.91
N THR A 97 15.55 -2.92 7.81
CA THR A 97 16.46 -4.06 7.64
C THR A 97 16.33 -4.59 6.21
N VAL A 98 17.46 -4.58 5.48
CA VAL A 98 17.55 -5.14 4.13
C VAL A 98 17.98 -6.61 4.22
N PRO A 99 17.33 -7.54 3.48
CA PRO A 99 17.68 -8.96 3.53
C PRO A 99 19.09 -9.20 2.96
N LYS A 100 19.81 -10.15 3.55
CA LYS A 100 21.16 -10.52 3.12
C LYS A 100 21.19 -11.49 1.93
N THR A 101 20.07 -12.18 1.67
CA THR A 101 19.91 -13.17 0.58
C THR A 101 18.60 -12.93 -0.15
N THR A 102 18.50 -13.37 -1.40
CA THR A 102 17.31 -13.20 -2.24
C THR A 102 16.26 -14.29 -2.06
N ASP A 103 16.61 -15.43 -1.44
CA ASP A 103 15.70 -16.57 -1.28
C ASP A 103 14.74 -16.34 -0.10
N ASN A 104 13.46 -16.17 -0.40
CA ASN A 104 12.37 -15.91 0.56
C ASN A 104 12.62 -14.74 1.51
N ALA A 105 13.44 -13.79 1.08
CA ALA A 105 13.83 -12.65 1.88
C ALA A 105 12.78 -11.54 1.83
N TYR A 106 12.51 -10.97 3.00
CA TYR A 106 11.65 -9.79 3.12
C TYR A 106 12.48 -8.62 3.62
N TYR A 107 12.23 -7.43 3.05
CA TYR A 107 12.59 -6.20 3.73
C TYR A 107 11.72 -6.07 4.96
N LYS A 108 12.28 -5.54 6.03
CA LYS A 108 11.57 -5.35 7.29
C LYS A 108 11.72 -3.92 7.78
N ILE A 109 10.60 -3.25 8.02
CA ILE A 109 10.55 -1.98 8.75
C ILE A 109 9.98 -2.27 10.13
N ASN A 110 10.64 -1.76 11.18
CA ASN A 110 10.11 -1.77 12.53
C ASN A 110 10.06 -0.35 13.10
N ASP A 111 9.03 -0.09 13.90
CA ASP A 111 8.90 1.13 14.69
C ASP A 111 9.44 0.95 16.12
N GLU A 112 9.46 2.04 16.90
CA GLU A 112 9.89 2.05 18.30
C GLU A 112 9.02 1.16 19.22
N LYS A 113 7.78 0.85 18.82
CA LYS A 113 6.84 0.00 19.57
C LYS A 113 6.97 -1.48 19.22
N ASN A 114 7.96 -1.85 18.42
CA ASN A 114 8.19 -3.18 17.89
C ASN A 114 7.06 -3.71 16.99
N ASN A 115 6.27 -2.83 16.36
CA ASN A 115 5.44 -3.25 15.26
C ASN A 115 6.32 -3.47 14.02
N LEU A 116 6.00 -4.48 13.24
CA LEU A 116 6.79 -4.92 12.11
C LEU A 116 5.99 -4.81 10.81
N MET A 117 6.61 -4.31 9.77
CA MET A 117 6.11 -4.37 8.41
C MET A 117 7.09 -5.14 7.53
N TYR A 118 6.58 -6.05 6.72
CA TYR A 118 7.37 -6.87 5.80
C TYR A 118 6.99 -6.54 4.36
N PHE A 119 8.01 -6.42 3.50
CA PHE A 119 7.85 -6.16 2.08
C PHE A 119 8.53 -7.27 1.29
N ASN A 120 7.89 -7.75 0.23
CA ASN A 120 8.45 -8.76 -0.66
C ASN A 120 9.63 -8.19 -1.48
N VAL A 121 10.29 -9.04 -2.25
CA VAL A 121 11.45 -8.65 -3.07
C VAL A 121 11.12 -7.61 -4.17
N ALA A 122 9.86 -7.51 -4.59
CA ALA A 122 9.39 -6.48 -5.51
C ALA A 122 9.00 -5.17 -4.80
N GLY A 123 9.17 -5.10 -3.47
CA GLY A 123 8.85 -3.92 -2.66
C GLY A 123 7.39 -3.81 -2.21
N GLY A 124 6.52 -4.75 -2.58
CA GLY A 124 5.12 -4.73 -2.16
C GLY A 124 4.94 -5.12 -0.69
N PHE A 125 4.08 -4.41 0.03
CA PHE A 125 3.74 -4.70 1.42
C PHE A 125 3.11 -6.08 1.56
N ALA A 126 3.79 -6.99 2.26
CA ALA A 126 3.35 -8.36 2.43
C ALA A 126 2.51 -8.57 3.69
N ARG A 127 2.95 -8.03 4.82
CA ARG A 127 2.25 -8.17 6.10
C ARG A 127 2.74 -7.18 7.13
N SER A 128 1.89 -6.91 8.13
CA SER A 128 2.32 -6.29 9.39
C SER A 128 2.03 -7.20 10.57
N LEU A 129 2.84 -7.06 11.61
CA LEU A 129 2.61 -7.68 12.91
C LEU A 129 2.63 -6.55 13.96
N ASP A 130 1.67 -6.57 14.86
CA ASP A 130 1.76 -5.75 16.08
C ASP A 130 2.72 -6.39 17.11
N SER A 131 2.98 -5.69 18.21
CA SER A 131 3.86 -6.17 19.30
C SER A 131 3.36 -7.47 19.96
N ASN A 132 2.09 -7.85 19.78
CA ASN A 132 1.50 -9.10 20.27
C ASN A 132 1.50 -10.21 19.21
N GLY A 133 2.03 -9.95 18.02
CA GLY A 133 2.09 -10.90 16.91
C GLY A 133 0.78 -11.04 16.12
N ASN A 134 -0.22 -10.17 16.32
CA ASN A 134 -1.39 -10.16 15.47
C ASN A 134 -1.01 -9.64 14.08
N GLN A 135 -1.52 -10.30 13.03
CA GLN A 135 -1.08 -10.08 11.66
C GLN A 135 -2.19 -9.57 10.76
N ILE A 136 -1.86 -8.57 9.93
CA ILE A 136 -2.58 -8.24 8.69
C ILE A 136 -1.69 -8.68 7.53
N ALA A 137 -2.23 -9.41 6.56
CA ALA A 137 -1.45 -9.91 5.44
C ALA A 137 -2.09 -9.62 4.08
N ASN A 138 -1.27 -9.20 3.13
CA ASN A 138 -1.61 -9.05 1.72
C ASN A 138 -1.15 -10.27 0.93
N TYR A 139 -1.96 -10.70 -0.03
CA TYR A 139 -1.65 -11.83 -0.90
C TYR A 139 -1.56 -11.37 -2.35
N TYR A 140 -0.51 -11.79 -3.02
CA TYR A 140 -0.19 -11.50 -4.41
C TYR A 140 -0.36 -12.76 -5.25
N ALA A 141 -0.70 -12.60 -6.53
CA ALA A 141 -0.83 -13.73 -7.46
C ALA A 141 0.50 -14.45 -7.69
N ALA A 142 1.62 -13.72 -7.63
CA ALA A 142 2.99 -14.23 -7.68
C ALA A 142 3.92 -13.30 -6.87
N ALA A 143 5.08 -13.80 -6.46
CA ALA A 143 6.04 -13.06 -5.64
C ALA A 143 6.55 -11.75 -6.30
N ASN A 144 6.60 -11.72 -7.63
CA ASN A 144 7.00 -10.55 -8.43
C ASN A 144 5.81 -9.76 -9.00
N ASN A 145 4.57 -10.14 -8.67
CA ASN A 145 3.38 -9.41 -9.10
C ASN A 145 2.98 -8.43 -7.99
N PRO A 146 3.02 -7.11 -8.22
CA PRO A 146 2.68 -6.12 -7.21
C PRO A 146 1.17 -6.02 -6.92
N LYS A 147 0.32 -6.73 -7.67
CA LYS A 147 -1.15 -6.66 -7.58
C LYS A 147 -1.68 -7.53 -6.44
N ILE A 148 -2.22 -6.88 -5.41
CA ILE A 148 -2.88 -7.54 -4.29
C ILE A 148 -4.25 -8.06 -4.74
N TRP A 149 -4.59 -9.30 -4.43
CA TRP A 149 -5.92 -9.83 -4.70
C TRP A 149 -6.71 -10.16 -3.43
N LYS A 150 -6.03 -10.29 -2.29
CA LYS A 150 -6.65 -10.61 -1.01
C LYS A 150 -5.89 -9.94 0.13
N VAL A 151 -6.64 -9.45 1.11
CA VAL A 151 -6.11 -9.01 2.41
C VAL A 151 -6.77 -9.82 3.51
N THR A 152 -6.02 -10.25 4.53
CA THR A 152 -6.58 -10.93 5.72
C THR A 152 -6.26 -10.14 6.98
N ASP A 153 -7.18 -10.18 7.94
CA ASP A 153 -6.97 -9.66 9.30
C ASP A 153 -6.36 -10.74 10.24
N GLY A 154 -6.09 -10.34 11.48
CA GLY A 154 -5.51 -11.21 12.49
C GLY A 154 -6.45 -12.35 12.97
N ALA A 155 -7.72 -12.30 12.64
CA ALA A 155 -8.71 -13.35 12.91
C ALA A 155 -8.93 -14.28 11.70
N GLY A 156 -8.29 -13.98 10.56
CA GLY A 156 -8.41 -14.75 9.32
C GLY A 156 -9.56 -14.34 8.40
N HIS A 157 -10.29 -13.25 8.73
CA HIS A 157 -11.29 -12.72 7.79
C HIS A 157 -10.61 -12.17 6.56
N ALA A 158 -11.15 -12.50 5.40
CA ALA A 158 -10.58 -12.11 4.12
C ALA A 158 -11.40 -11.00 3.44
N VAL A 159 -10.70 -10.10 2.80
CA VAL A 159 -11.23 -9.12 1.85
C VAL A 159 -10.63 -9.43 0.48
N ILE A 160 -11.47 -9.63 -0.51
CA ILE A 160 -11.08 -9.94 -1.90
C ILE A 160 -11.16 -8.68 -2.74
N LEU A 161 -10.08 -8.36 -3.44
CA LEU A 161 -9.96 -7.24 -4.36
C LEU A 161 -10.08 -7.76 -5.79
N SER A 162 -11.03 -7.22 -6.55
CA SER A 162 -11.23 -7.57 -7.97
C SER A 162 -10.90 -6.36 -8.83
N PRO A 163 -9.92 -6.47 -9.73
CA PRO A 163 -9.54 -5.37 -10.61
C PRO A 163 -10.57 -5.13 -11.71
N THR A 164 -10.47 -3.98 -12.38
CA THR A 164 -11.08 -3.69 -13.67
C THR A 164 -10.52 -4.64 -14.73
N SER A 165 -11.18 -4.73 -15.88
CA SER A 165 -10.80 -5.65 -16.98
C SER A 165 -9.40 -5.36 -17.54
N ASP A 166 -8.97 -4.11 -17.52
CA ASP A 166 -7.61 -3.69 -17.91
C ASP A 166 -6.57 -3.86 -16.81
N GLY A 167 -7.02 -4.17 -15.57
CA GLY A 167 -6.18 -4.38 -14.41
C GLY A 167 -5.50 -3.13 -13.86
N LYS A 168 -5.95 -1.92 -14.23
CA LYS A 168 -5.36 -0.65 -13.77
C LYS A 168 -5.87 -0.23 -12.40
N THR A 169 -7.16 -0.42 -12.15
CA THR A 169 -7.82 0.01 -10.92
C THR A 169 -8.61 -1.14 -10.29
N ILE A 170 -9.18 -0.92 -9.11
CA ILE A 170 -10.08 -1.90 -8.47
C ILE A 170 -11.52 -1.62 -8.87
N GLN A 171 -12.22 -2.64 -9.38
CA GLN A 171 -13.64 -2.58 -9.73
C GLN A 171 -14.53 -2.84 -8.51
N LYS A 172 -14.14 -3.78 -7.65
CA LYS A 172 -14.92 -4.13 -6.45
C LYS A 172 -14.07 -4.74 -5.36
N ILE A 173 -14.57 -4.61 -4.14
CA ILE A 173 -14.06 -5.31 -2.95
C ILE A 173 -15.20 -6.15 -2.39
N THR A 174 -14.90 -7.40 -2.02
CA THR A 174 -15.84 -8.32 -1.36
C THR A 174 -15.29 -8.71 0.00
N ASP A 175 -16.04 -8.48 1.06
CA ASP A 175 -15.63 -8.86 2.41
C ASP A 175 -15.97 -10.33 2.74
N SER A 176 -15.58 -10.78 3.94
CA SER A 176 -15.80 -12.15 4.40
C SER A 176 -17.28 -12.53 4.63
N ALA A 177 -18.18 -11.54 4.71
CA ALA A 177 -19.62 -11.74 4.79
C ALA A 177 -20.30 -11.75 3.41
N GLY A 178 -19.53 -11.61 2.33
CA GLY A 178 -20.02 -11.54 0.97
C GLY A 178 -20.59 -10.17 0.58
N ARG A 179 -20.41 -9.13 1.41
CA ARG A 179 -20.85 -7.78 1.09
C ARG A 179 -19.90 -7.18 0.05
N VAL A 180 -20.47 -6.52 -0.95
CA VAL A 180 -19.73 -5.99 -2.09
C VAL A 180 -19.78 -4.46 -2.07
N THR A 181 -18.62 -3.84 -2.18
CA THR A 181 -18.44 -2.42 -2.48
C THR A 181 -17.89 -2.30 -3.90
N THR A 182 -18.51 -1.50 -4.75
CA THR A 182 -18.11 -1.31 -6.15
C THR A 182 -17.62 0.10 -6.40
N TYR A 183 -16.72 0.22 -7.38
CA TYR A 183 -16.05 1.46 -7.76
C TYR A 183 -16.28 1.76 -9.23
N THR A 184 -16.63 3.00 -9.52
CA THR A 184 -16.74 3.50 -10.89
C THR A 184 -15.66 4.53 -11.14
N TRP A 185 -14.96 4.37 -12.25
CA TRP A 185 -13.86 5.22 -12.69
C TRP A 185 -14.26 5.90 -14.01
N ASN A 186 -13.78 7.11 -14.24
CA ASN A 186 -13.92 7.76 -15.54
C ASN A 186 -12.75 7.38 -16.48
N ASP A 187 -12.77 7.91 -17.69
CA ASP A 187 -11.77 7.62 -18.74
C ASP A 187 -10.36 8.12 -18.37
N ASP A 188 -10.25 9.04 -17.41
CA ASP A 188 -8.97 9.55 -16.87
C ASP A 188 -8.47 8.73 -15.66
N ASP A 189 -9.04 7.57 -15.40
CA ASP A 189 -8.75 6.74 -14.22
C ASP A 189 -8.99 7.48 -12.88
N ARG A 190 -9.93 8.44 -12.83
CA ARG A 190 -10.35 9.12 -11.59
C ARG A 190 -11.59 8.42 -11.02
N LEU A 191 -11.58 8.15 -9.70
CA LEU A 191 -12.70 7.52 -8.99
C LEU A 191 -13.91 8.48 -8.95
N THR A 192 -15.04 8.09 -9.54
CA THR A 192 -16.25 8.94 -9.58
C THR A 192 -17.32 8.50 -8.61
N THR A 193 -17.42 7.19 -8.32
CA THR A 193 -18.47 6.70 -7.42
C THR A 193 -18.00 5.48 -6.64
N ILE A 194 -18.31 5.46 -5.35
CA ILE A 194 -18.27 4.28 -4.50
C ILE A 194 -19.72 3.89 -4.20
N THR A 195 -20.11 2.66 -4.50
CA THR A 195 -21.42 2.12 -4.15
C THR A 195 -21.25 1.00 -3.12
N TYR A 196 -21.87 1.17 -1.97
CA TYR A 196 -21.80 0.22 -0.85
C TYR A 196 -22.83 -0.90 -0.99
N SER A 197 -22.66 -1.96 -0.20
CA SER A 197 -23.55 -3.13 -0.21
C SER A 197 -25.01 -2.82 0.17
N ASP A 198 -25.25 -1.72 0.88
CA ASP A 198 -26.61 -1.22 1.22
C ASP A 198 -27.21 -0.31 0.12
N GLY A 199 -26.51 -0.14 -0.99
CA GLY A 199 -26.92 0.69 -2.12
C GLY A 199 -26.62 2.18 -1.97
N LYS A 200 -26.09 2.63 -0.81
CA LYS A 200 -25.66 4.01 -0.65
C LYS A 200 -24.46 4.30 -1.53
N LYS A 201 -24.28 5.58 -1.88
CA LYS A 201 -23.21 6.04 -2.77
C LYS A 201 -22.47 7.22 -2.20
N THR A 202 -21.16 7.24 -2.43
CA THR A 202 -20.32 8.44 -2.33
C THR A 202 -19.87 8.81 -3.76
N GLN A 203 -20.00 10.07 -4.11
CA GLN A 203 -19.65 10.58 -5.44
C GLN A 203 -18.56 11.65 -5.35
N PHE A 204 -17.68 11.66 -6.32
CA PHE A 204 -16.59 12.60 -6.45
C PHE A 204 -16.70 13.36 -7.76
N THR A 205 -16.46 14.65 -7.71
CA THR A 205 -16.37 15.54 -8.87
C THR A 205 -15.01 16.19 -8.88
N TYR A 206 -14.53 16.50 -10.06
CA TYR A 206 -13.20 17.10 -10.27
C TYR A 206 -13.38 18.36 -11.08
N ASP A 207 -12.65 19.40 -10.69
CA ASP A 207 -12.60 20.62 -11.47
C ASP A 207 -11.87 20.35 -12.79
N SER A 208 -12.27 21.08 -13.84
CA SER A 208 -11.51 21.08 -15.09
C SER A 208 -10.23 21.91 -14.87
N GLU A 209 -9.07 21.27 -14.93
CA GLU A 209 -7.80 21.95 -15.14
C GLU A 209 -7.64 22.36 -16.59
#